data_5fea9ea864f28782de02f04f1a91b7a9
#
_entry.id   5fea9ea864f28782de02f04f1a91b7a9
#
_cell.length_a   1.000
_cell.length_b   1.000
_cell.length_c   1.000
_cell.angle_alpha   90.00
_cell.angle_beta   90.00
_cell.angle_gamma   90.00
#
_symmetry.space_group_name_H-M   'P 1'
#
loop_
_entity.id
_entity.type
_entity.pdbx_description
1 polymer ?
#
loop_
_entity_poly.entity_id
_entity_poly.type
_entity_poly.pdbx_seq_one_letter_code
_entity_poly.pdbx_strand_id
1 'polypeptide(L)'
;MGVPSNTNEIENFNEMKIKIAFISTLILLMVGMDGFSQDKNFYIFLCLGQSNMEGNAPIEEQDKENVDPRFQVMSTIDCPDLGREKGQWYTAVPPLCRCYTGLTPADYFGRTLVANLPEKVRVGVINVAVGGCKIELFDKDNYQSYVETSPDWLKNMVKEYDGDPYQRLVDMAKLAQKDGVIKGILLHQGESNTNDTLWTQKVKLVYDNLMTDLNLKPKNVPLLAGEVVSADQGGACASMNKIIATLPEVIPNSYVIPSNGCPQRGDNLHFTAEGYRMLGKRYAETMLPLLGIK
;
A
#
# COMPACT_ATOMS: atom_id res chain seq x y z
N MET A 1 9.34 -85.71 14.48
CA MET A 1 10.17 -84.63 14.01
C MET A 1 9.23 -83.47 13.69
N GLY A 2 9.13 -82.52 14.59
CA GLY A 2 8.29 -81.29 14.39
C GLY A 2 9.11 -80.24 13.71
N VAL A 3 8.57 -79.62 12.66
CA VAL A 3 9.13 -78.49 11.98
C VAL A 3 8.75 -77.27 12.78
N PRO A 4 9.71 -76.35 13.21
CA PRO A 4 9.38 -75.16 13.93
C PRO A 4 8.67 -74.19 12.96
N SER A 5 7.52 -73.64 13.39
CA SER A 5 6.75 -72.67 12.64
C SER A 5 7.44 -71.28 12.62
N ASN A 6 7.71 -70.78 11.47
CA ASN A 6 8.44 -69.54 11.17
C ASN A 6 7.54 -68.28 11.28
N THR A 7 6.67 -68.22 12.27
CA THR A 7 5.70 -67.14 12.47
C THR A 7 6.35 -65.83 12.94
N ASN A 8 7.40 -65.89 13.75
CA ASN A 8 8.07 -64.69 14.29
C ASN A 8 8.86 -63.86 13.25
N GLU A 9 9.36 -64.52 12.18
CA GLU A 9 10.07 -63.78 11.09
C GLU A 9 9.09 -63.04 10.19
N ILE A 10 7.89 -63.55 9.97
CA ILE A 10 6.84 -62.94 9.14
C ILE A 10 6.25 -61.71 9.87
N GLU A 11 6.04 -61.78 11.20
CA GLU A 11 5.57 -60.64 12.01
C GLU A 11 6.60 -59.50 12.05
N ASN A 12 7.86 -59.79 12.27
CA ASN A 12 8.94 -58.80 12.25
C ASN A 12 9.10 -58.12 10.88
N PHE A 13 8.92 -58.86 9.78
CA PHE A 13 9.02 -58.30 8.43
C PHE A 13 7.84 -57.38 8.09
N ASN A 14 6.65 -57.68 8.59
CA ASN A 14 5.46 -56.85 8.41
C ASN A 14 5.53 -55.55 9.28
N GLU A 15 6.00 -55.62 10.53
CA GLU A 15 6.23 -54.45 11.36
C GLU A 15 7.29 -53.53 10.76
N MET A 16 8.37 -54.05 10.18
CA MET A 16 9.41 -53.27 9.53
C MET A 16 8.88 -52.58 8.28
N LYS A 17 8.04 -53.22 7.47
CA LYS A 17 7.38 -52.61 6.30
C LYS A 17 6.44 -51.47 6.71
N ILE A 18 5.66 -51.63 7.78
CA ILE A 18 4.75 -50.63 8.31
C ILE A 18 5.56 -49.42 8.83
N LYS A 19 6.67 -49.61 9.56
CA LYS A 19 7.53 -48.55 10.02
C LYS A 19 8.20 -47.77 8.88
N ILE A 20 8.65 -48.46 7.82
CA ILE A 20 9.23 -47.87 6.62
C ILE A 20 8.16 -47.08 5.85
N ALA A 21 6.94 -47.60 5.72
CA ALA A 21 5.84 -46.87 5.05
C ALA A 21 5.44 -45.62 5.83
N PHE A 22 5.39 -45.66 7.18
CA PHE A 22 5.10 -44.50 8.02
C PHE A 22 6.20 -43.43 7.93
N ILE A 23 7.47 -43.84 7.93
CA ILE A 23 8.61 -42.89 7.79
C ILE A 23 8.61 -42.28 6.38
N SER A 24 8.34 -43.03 5.33
CA SER A 24 8.24 -42.52 3.96
C SER A 24 7.09 -41.53 3.79
N THR A 25 5.93 -41.78 4.41
CA THR A 25 4.77 -40.87 4.39
C THR A 25 5.05 -39.59 5.18
N LEU A 26 5.76 -39.68 6.31
CA LEU A 26 6.14 -38.52 7.10
C LEU A 26 7.16 -37.62 6.37
N ILE A 27 8.11 -38.22 5.64
CA ILE A 27 9.08 -37.51 4.81
C ILE A 27 8.39 -36.85 3.63
N LEU A 28 7.43 -37.50 2.97
CA LEU A 28 6.66 -36.91 1.86
C LEU A 28 5.78 -35.72 2.32
N LEU A 29 5.28 -35.73 3.57
CA LEU A 29 4.52 -34.63 4.16
C LEU A 29 5.41 -33.43 4.54
N MET A 30 6.71 -33.64 4.76
CA MET A 30 7.63 -32.54 5.05
C MET A 30 8.20 -31.84 3.79
N VAL A 31 8.14 -32.48 2.62
CA VAL A 31 8.63 -31.89 1.34
C VAL A 31 7.58 -30.99 0.68
N GLY A 32 6.33 -30.98 1.17
CA GLY A 32 5.22 -30.20 0.59
C GLY A 32 4.89 -28.88 1.27
N MET A 33 5.69 -28.44 2.25
CA MET A 33 5.57 -27.09 2.82
C MET A 33 6.70 -26.21 2.30
N ASP A 34 6.69 -25.90 1.01
CA ASP A 34 7.27 -24.63 0.56
C ASP A 34 6.46 -23.53 1.27
N GLY A 35 6.84 -23.26 2.51
CA GLY A 35 6.40 -22.07 3.20
C GLY A 35 6.88 -20.90 2.35
N PHE A 36 5.96 -20.22 1.63
CA PHE A 36 6.24 -18.94 1.04
C PHE A 36 6.72 -18.03 2.16
N SER A 37 8.04 -18.03 2.37
CA SER A 37 8.65 -17.16 3.36
C SER A 37 8.56 -15.76 2.79
N GLN A 38 7.83 -14.90 3.51
CA GLN A 38 7.75 -13.47 3.25
C GLN A 38 9.16 -12.92 2.93
N ASP A 39 9.33 -12.34 1.74
CA ASP A 39 10.61 -11.74 1.32
C ASP A 39 10.88 -10.47 2.14
N LYS A 40 11.83 -10.54 3.05
CA LYS A 40 12.23 -9.41 3.91
C LYS A 40 12.85 -8.24 3.13
N ASN A 41 13.23 -8.46 1.87
CA ASN A 41 13.77 -7.44 0.98
C ASN A 41 12.68 -6.87 0.03
N PHE A 42 11.43 -7.30 0.13
CA PHE A 42 10.33 -6.67 -0.59
C PHE A 42 9.59 -5.72 0.36
N TYR A 43 9.87 -4.41 0.20
CA TYR A 43 9.31 -3.34 1.01
C TYR A 43 8.01 -2.84 0.39
N ILE A 44 6.92 -2.94 1.13
CA ILE A 44 5.58 -2.61 0.65
C ILE A 44 5.09 -1.35 1.35
N PHE A 45 4.48 -0.44 0.59
CA PHE A 45 3.93 0.80 1.08
C PHE A 45 2.46 0.91 0.69
N LEU A 46 1.62 1.24 1.65
CA LEU A 46 0.20 1.49 1.44
C LEU A 46 0.00 2.96 1.13
N CYS A 47 -0.74 3.27 0.07
CA CYS A 47 -1.06 4.63 -0.33
C CYS A 47 -2.58 4.81 -0.25
N LEU A 48 -3.03 5.86 0.46
CA LEU A 48 -4.45 6.19 0.54
C LEU A 48 -4.66 7.70 0.55
N GLY A 49 -5.84 8.13 0.18
CA GLY A 49 -6.17 9.54 0.15
C GLY A 49 -7.23 9.91 -0.88
N GLN A 50 -7.14 11.13 -1.39
CA GLN A 50 -8.05 11.65 -2.40
C GLN A 50 -7.33 11.92 -3.73
N SER A 51 -7.82 12.83 -4.55
CA SER A 51 -7.35 13.06 -5.93
C SER A 51 -5.84 13.26 -6.08
N ASN A 52 -5.17 13.90 -5.14
CA ASN A 52 -3.72 14.09 -5.18
C ASN A 52 -2.93 12.80 -4.84
N MET A 53 -3.54 11.77 -4.23
CA MET A 53 -2.96 10.43 -4.11
C MET A 53 -3.45 9.51 -5.22
N GLU A 54 -4.68 9.69 -5.68
CA GLU A 54 -5.26 8.92 -6.79
C GLU A 54 -4.47 9.12 -8.09
N GLY A 55 -4.05 10.36 -8.35
CA GLY A 55 -3.34 10.78 -9.56
C GLY A 55 -4.19 11.63 -10.48
N ASN A 56 -3.92 12.92 -10.51
CA ASN A 56 -4.74 13.90 -11.25
C ASN A 56 -3.97 14.67 -12.34
N ALA A 57 -2.66 14.48 -12.49
CA ALA A 57 -1.90 15.07 -13.59
C ALA A 57 -1.74 14.10 -14.77
N PRO A 58 -1.59 14.61 -16.00
CA PRO A 58 -1.24 13.78 -17.15
C PRO A 58 0.04 12.97 -16.89
N ILE A 59 0.03 11.72 -17.34
CA ILE A 59 1.22 10.88 -17.39
C ILE A 59 1.99 11.25 -18.65
N GLU A 60 3.22 11.71 -18.52
CA GLU A 60 4.09 12.07 -19.63
C GLU A 60 4.96 10.88 -20.05
N GLU A 61 5.60 10.94 -21.23
CA GLU A 61 6.42 9.83 -21.75
C GLU A 61 7.55 9.45 -20.77
N GLN A 62 8.22 10.45 -20.18
CA GLN A 62 9.27 10.19 -19.18
C GLN A 62 8.78 9.40 -17.95
N ASP A 63 7.47 9.42 -17.64
CA ASP A 63 6.89 8.67 -16.53
C ASP A 63 6.66 7.20 -16.87
N LYS A 64 6.60 6.86 -18.15
CA LYS A 64 6.41 5.49 -18.64
C LYS A 64 7.73 4.76 -18.86
N GLU A 65 8.81 5.53 -19.07
CA GLU A 65 10.11 5.00 -19.42
C GLU A 65 10.99 4.69 -18.20
N ASN A 66 11.94 3.79 -18.38
CA ASN A 66 13.00 3.48 -17.41
C ASN A 66 12.48 3.18 -16.00
N VAL A 67 11.31 2.54 -15.89
CA VAL A 67 10.82 2.06 -14.58
C VAL A 67 11.63 0.83 -14.19
N ASP A 68 12.38 0.94 -13.09
CA ASP A 68 13.13 -0.18 -12.53
C ASP A 68 12.18 -1.34 -12.19
N PRO A 69 12.40 -2.58 -12.68
CA PRO A 69 11.52 -3.72 -12.41
C PRO A 69 11.43 -4.08 -10.92
N ARG A 70 12.34 -3.60 -10.09
CA ARG A 70 12.26 -3.71 -8.63
C ARG A 70 11.19 -2.83 -8.03
N PHE A 71 10.73 -1.79 -8.75
CA PHE A 71 9.59 -0.98 -8.34
C PHE A 71 8.31 -1.58 -8.93
N GLN A 72 7.40 -1.99 -8.07
CA GLN A 72 6.19 -2.72 -8.42
C GLN A 72 4.93 -2.04 -7.87
N VAL A 73 3.83 -2.24 -8.56
CA VAL A 73 2.48 -1.86 -8.12
C VAL A 73 1.60 -3.10 -8.05
N MET A 74 0.84 -3.27 -6.96
CA MET A 74 -0.24 -4.25 -6.93
C MET A 74 -1.51 -3.59 -7.47
N SER A 75 -2.09 -4.19 -8.49
CA SER A 75 -3.36 -3.71 -9.02
C SER A 75 -4.47 -3.91 -7.99
N THR A 76 -5.18 -2.83 -7.63
CA THR A 76 -6.26 -2.88 -6.64
C THR A 76 -7.63 -3.13 -7.25
N ILE A 77 -7.72 -3.09 -8.58
CA ILE A 77 -8.89 -3.43 -9.40
C ILE A 77 -8.42 -4.12 -10.68
N ASP A 78 -9.32 -4.77 -11.39
CA ASP A 78 -9.02 -5.29 -12.72
C ASP A 78 -8.91 -4.16 -13.73
N CYS A 79 -7.84 -4.16 -14.53
CA CYS A 79 -7.58 -3.18 -15.60
C CYS A 79 -7.23 -3.91 -16.91
N PRO A 80 -8.22 -4.44 -17.63
CA PRO A 80 -7.98 -5.23 -18.84
C PRO A 80 -7.18 -4.49 -19.91
N ASP A 81 -7.44 -3.20 -20.10
CA ASP A 81 -6.73 -2.36 -21.10
C ASP A 81 -5.24 -2.18 -20.78
N LEU A 82 -4.83 -2.42 -19.52
CA LEU A 82 -3.45 -2.41 -19.06
C LEU A 82 -2.89 -3.82 -18.87
N GLY A 83 -3.66 -4.85 -19.14
CA GLY A 83 -3.30 -6.24 -18.87
C GLY A 83 -3.07 -6.53 -17.38
N ARG A 84 -3.80 -5.84 -16.48
CA ARG A 84 -3.63 -5.99 -15.04
C ARG A 84 -4.85 -6.63 -14.39
N GLU A 85 -4.59 -7.61 -13.54
CA GLU A 85 -5.58 -8.29 -12.71
C GLU A 85 -5.45 -7.85 -11.25
N LYS A 86 -6.59 -7.71 -10.57
CA LYS A 86 -6.65 -7.38 -9.15
C LYS A 86 -5.81 -8.34 -8.30
N GLY A 87 -4.99 -7.80 -7.42
CA GLY A 87 -4.15 -8.56 -6.49
C GLY A 87 -2.84 -9.08 -7.09
N GLN A 88 -2.52 -8.76 -8.34
CA GLN A 88 -1.25 -9.13 -8.97
C GLN A 88 -0.26 -7.97 -8.99
N TRP A 89 1.04 -8.30 -8.90
CA TRP A 89 2.14 -7.34 -8.98
C TRP A 89 2.59 -7.12 -10.42
N TYR A 90 2.86 -5.87 -10.76
CA TYR A 90 3.36 -5.43 -12.06
C TYR A 90 4.50 -4.43 -11.87
N THR A 91 5.41 -4.31 -12.84
CA THR A 91 6.31 -3.15 -12.86
C THR A 91 5.49 -1.87 -12.81
N ALA A 92 5.86 -0.94 -11.94
CA ALA A 92 5.06 0.23 -11.59
C ALA A 92 5.08 1.31 -12.68
N VAL A 93 4.71 0.95 -13.91
CA VAL A 93 4.44 1.92 -14.98
C VAL A 93 3.09 2.58 -14.68
N PRO A 94 2.98 3.91 -14.58
CA PRO A 94 1.71 4.56 -14.27
C PRO A 94 0.61 4.27 -15.33
N PRO A 95 -0.68 4.30 -14.93
CA PRO A 95 -1.23 4.73 -13.64
C PRO A 95 -1.03 3.71 -12.52
N LEU A 96 -0.90 4.20 -11.25
CA LEU A 96 -0.63 3.36 -10.08
C LEU A 96 -1.83 3.22 -9.12
N CYS A 97 -2.99 3.81 -9.46
CA CYS A 97 -4.20 3.71 -8.65
C CYS A 97 -5.27 2.92 -9.40
N ARG A 98 -6.14 3.59 -10.17
CA ARG A 98 -7.13 2.96 -11.02
C ARG A 98 -6.72 3.07 -12.49
N CYS A 99 -7.39 2.34 -13.37
CA CYS A 99 -6.97 2.13 -14.77
C CYS A 99 -6.78 3.42 -15.59
N TYR A 100 -7.50 4.48 -15.25
CA TYR A 100 -7.56 5.74 -16.00
C TYR A 100 -7.13 6.97 -15.16
N THR A 101 -6.49 6.75 -14.02
CA THR A 101 -5.98 7.84 -13.21
C THR A 101 -4.67 8.39 -13.79
N GLY A 102 -4.26 9.55 -13.31
CA GLY A 102 -3.05 10.21 -13.77
C GLY A 102 -1.80 9.86 -12.93
N LEU A 103 -0.79 10.71 -13.06
CA LEU A 103 0.43 10.62 -12.26
C LEU A 103 0.12 10.91 -10.78
N THR A 104 0.75 10.17 -9.89
CA THR A 104 0.61 10.25 -8.43
C THR A 104 1.97 10.41 -7.76
N PRO A 105 2.08 10.99 -6.55
CA PRO A 105 3.37 11.08 -5.85
C PRO A 105 3.97 9.69 -5.54
N ALA A 106 3.15 8.63 -5.45
CA ALA A 106 3.63 7.27 -5.23
C ALA A 106 4.59 6.77 -6.32
N ASP A 107 4.49 7.29 -7.56
CA ASP A 107 5.37 6.94 -8.68
C ASP A 107 6.83 7.33 -8.36
N TYR A 108 7.08 8.63 -8.17
CA TYR A 108 8.43 9.10 -7.90
C TYR A 108 8.91 8.81 -6.48
N PHE A 109 8.01 8.47 -5.56
CA PHE A 109 8.38 7.84 -4.29
C PHE A 109 9.07 6.50 -4.53
N GLY A 110 8.44 5.58 -5.23
CA GLY A 110 8.98 4.26 -5.46
C GLY A 110 10.25 4.28 -6.33
N ARG A 111 10.27 5.08 -7.41
CA ARG A 111 11.47 5.28 -8.25
C ARG A 111 12.66 5.79 -7.44
N THR A 112 12.43 6.77 -6.57
CA THR A 112 13.50 7.34 -5.73
C THR A 112 13.97 6.32 -4.70
N LEU A 113 13.07 5.54 -4.10
CA LEU A 113 13.46 4.49 -3.16
C LEU A 113 14.35 3.43 -3.83
N VAL A 114 13.95 2.86 -4.97
CA VAL A 114 14.75 1.80 -5.63
C VAL A 114 16.11 2.30 -6.11
N ALA A 115 16.21 3.58 -6.46
CA ALA A 115 17.47 4.21 -6.85
C ALA A 115 18.47 4.35 -5.68
N ASN A 116 17.98 4.38 -4.43
CA ASN A 116 18.80 4.59 -3.23
C ASN A 116 18.88 3.37 -2.31
N LEU A 117 18.08 2.33 -2.56
CA LEU A 117 18.09 1.09 -1.80
C LEU A 117 19.07 0.07 -2.40
N PRO A 118 19.62 -0.86 -1.60
CA PRO A 118 20.45 -1.94 -2.12
C PRO A 118 19.76 -2.72 -3.25
N GLU A 119 20.51 -3.21 -4.23
CA GLU A 119 19.99 -3.89 -5.43
C GLU A 119 19.05 -5.07 -5.14
N LYS A 120 19.26 -5.78 -4.02
CA LYS A 120 18.40 -6.88 -3.59
C LYS A 120 17.03 -6.45 -3.09
N VAL A 121 16.83 -5.16 -2.81
CA VAL A 121 15.57 -4.65 -2.26
C VAL A 121 14.62 -4.28 -3.39
N ARG A 122 13.40 -4.81 -3.31
CA ARG A 122 12.27 -4.44 -4.15
C ARG A 122 11.35 -3.50 -3.38
N VAL A 123 10.63 -2.66 -4.09
CA VAL A 123 9.65 -1.71 -3.54
C VAL A 123 8.31 -1.98 -4.20
N GLY A 124 7.26 -2.15 -3.41
CA GLY A 124 5.89 -2.30 -3.87
C GLY A 124 4.98 -1.20 -3.32
N VAL A 125 4.07 -0.70 -4.13
CA VAL A 125 3.01 0.21 -3.70
C VAL A 125 1.64 -0.41 -3.94
N ILE A 126 0.71 -0.12 -3.01
CA ILE A 126 -0.70 -0.46 -3.11
C ILE A 126 -1.46 0.85 -2.92
N ASN A 127 -2.10 1.34 -3.99
CA ASN A 127 -2.74 2.65 -3.97
C ASN A 127 -4.26 2.51 -4.06
N VAL A 128 -4.96 2.87 -2.97
CA VAL A 128 -6.42 2.97 -2.90
C VAL A 128 -6.76 4.40 -2.51
N ALA A 129 -7.15 5.18 -3.49
CA ALA A 129 -7.53 6.58 -3.30
C ALA A 129 -8.78 6.90 -4.14
N VAL A 130 -9.58 7.86 -3.65
CA VAL A 130 -10.84 8.27 -4.28
C VAL A 130 -10.90 9.79 -4.38
N GLY A 131 -10.90 10.32 -5.61
CA GLY A 131 -10.94 11.76 -5.85
C GLY A 131 -12.09 12.44 -5.12
N GLY A 132 -11.81 13.58 -4.49
CA GLY A 132 -12.82 14.40 -3.79
C GLY A 132 -13.37 13.82 -2.49
N CYS A 133 -12.90 12.66 -2.01
CA CYS A 133 -13.40 12.09 -0.77
C CYS A 133 -12.86 12.81 0.47
N LYS A 134 -13.66 12.78 1.53
CA LYS A 134 -13.21 13.06 2.89
C LYS A 134 -12.51 11.85 3.48
N ILE A 135 -11.74 12.05 4.58
CA ILE A 135 -11.06 10.96 5.30
C ILE A 135 -12.07 9.95 5.88
N GLU A 136 -13.31 10.37 6.12
CA GLU A 136 -14.43 9.55 6.59
C GLU A 136 -14.74 8.36 5.67
N LEU A 137 -14.34 8.41 4.38
CA LEU A 137 -14.47 7.29 3.48
C LEU A 137 -13.65 6.07 3.92
N PHE A 138 -12.57 6.29 4.67
CA PHE A 138 -11.70 5.23 5.18
C PHE A 138 -12.00 4.84 6.65
N ASP A 139 -13.06 5.41 7.25
CA ASP A 139 -13.56 5.00 8.57
C ASP A 139 -14.40 3.73 8.41
N LYS A 140 -13.83 2.57 8.73
CA LYS A 140 -14.47 1.26 8.51
C LYS A 140 -15.82 1.08 9.20
N ASP A 141 -16.08 1.82 10.27
CA ASP A 141 -17.30 1.69 11.04
C ASP A 141 -18.41 2.67 10.57
N ASN A 142 -18.03 3.77 9.90
CA ASN A 142 -18.95 4.85 9.57
C ASN A 142 -18.95 5.28 8.08
N TYR A 143 -18.09 4.70 7.22
CA TYR A 143 -17.97 5.11 5.81
C TYR A 143 -19.30 4.99 5.04
N GLN A 144 -20.17 4.03 5.38
CA GLN A 144 -21.42 3.79 4.67
C GLN A 144 -22.34 5.01 4.71
N SER A 145 -22.51 5.63 5.89
CA SER A 145 -23.32 6.85 6.04
C SER A 145 -22.73 8.03 5.26
N TYR A 146 -21.41 8.13 5.17
CA TYR A 146 -20.72 9.11 4.33
C TYR A 146 -21.01 8.85 2.84
N VAL A 147 -20.89 7.61 2.37
CA VAL A 147 -21.15 7.23 0.98
C VAL A 147 -22.62 7.46 0.61
N GLU A 148 -23.56 7.08 1.47
CA GLU A 148 -25.01 7.27 1.22
C GLU A 148 -25.37 8.73 0.93
N THR A 149 -24.73 9.67 1.63
CA THR A 149 -24.98 11.12 1.48
C THR A 149 -24.09 11.77 0.42
N SER A 150 -23.15 11.03 -0.16
CA SER A 150 -22.21 11.52 -1.16
C SER A 150 -22.87 11.64 -2.55
N PRO A 151 -22.34 12.49 -3.45
CA PRO A 151 -22.84 12.59 -4.81
C PRO A 151 -22.57 11.32 -5.64
N ASP A 152 -23.35 11.10 -6.69
CA ASP A 152 -23.30 9.86 -7.48
C ASP A 152 -21.93 9.60 -8.13
N TRP A 153 -21.22 10.66 -8.52
CA TRP A 153 -19.88 10.50 -9.09
C TRP A 153 -18.90 9.87 -8.08
N LEU A 154 -18.99 10.23 -6.78
CA LEU A 154 -18.16 9.63 -5.74
C LEU A 154 -18.61 8.18 -5.47
N LYS A 155 -19.93 7.95 -5.38
CA LYS A 155 -20.48 6.59 -5.24
C LYS A 155 -20.02 5.66 -6.37
N ASN A 156 -19.94 6.15 -7.60
CA ASN A 156 -19.46 5.36 -8.73
C ASN A 156 -17.98 4.99 -8.60
N MET A 157 -17.12 5.93 -8.15
CA MET A 157 -15.71 5.60 -7.86
C MET A 157 -15.57 4.59 -6.72
N VAL A 158 -16.37 4.73 -5.66
CA VAL A 158 -16.37 3.79 -4.52
C VAL A 158 -16.78 2.38 -4.94
N LYS A 159 -17.72 2.24 -5.89
CA LYS A 159 -18.12 0.92 -6.45
C LYS A 159 -16.98 0.16 -7.10
N GLU A 160 -15.96 0.83 -7.66
CA GLU A 160 -14.79 0.17 -8.23
C GLU A 160 -13.96 -0.59 -7.18
N TYR A 161 -14.12 -0.20 -5.91
CA TYR A 161 -13.55 -0.87 -4.75
C TYR A 161 -14.57 -1.78 -4.02
N ASP A 162 -15.55 -2.34 -4.74
CA ASP A 162 -16.65 -3.17 -4.20
C ASP A 162 -17.47 -2.45 -3.11
N GLY A 163 -17.47 -1.11 -3.12
CA GLY A 163 -18.22 -0.27 -2.19
C GLY A 163 -17.47 0.11 -0.90
N ASP A 164 -16.28 -0.46 -0.67
CA ASP A 164 -15.48 -0.22 0.55
C ASP A 164 -13.99 -0.07 0.24
N PRO A 165 -13.51 1.17 0.02
CA PRO A 165 -12.09 1.43 -0.25
C PRO A 165 -11.17 1.05 0.92
N TYR A 166 -11.61 1.19 2.18
CA TYR A 166 -10.81 0.76 3.32
C TYR A 166 -10.60 -0.75 3.31
N GLN A 167 -11.66 -1.54 3.18
CA GLN A 167 -11.58 -2.99 3.13
C GLN A 167 -10.76 -3.45 1.92
N ARG A 168 -10.90 -2.78 0.76
CA ARG A 168 -10.07 -3.06 -0.42
C ARG A 168 -8.58 -2.88 -0.11
N LEU A 169 -8.19 -1.79 0.58
CA LEU A 169 -6.80 -1.56 0.97
C LEU A 169 -6.31 -2.68 1.91
N VAL A 170 -7.12 -3.05 2.90
CA VAL A 170 -6.81 -4.14 3.85
C VAL A 170 -6.65 -5.49 3.15
N ASP A 171 -7.54 -5.84 2.22
CA ASP A 171 -7.49 -7.12 1.51
C ASP A 171 -6.24 -7.22 0.62
N MET A 172 -5.93 -6.16 -0.12
CA MET A 172 -4.71 -6.09 -0.94
C MET A 172 -3.45 -6.13 -0.07
N ALA A 173 -3.45 -5.43 1.07
CA ALA A 173 -2.34 -5.44 2.02
C ALA A 173 -2.11 -6.83 2.64
N LYS A 174 -3.18 -7.55 3.03
CA LYS A 174 -3.09 -8.95 3.52
C LYS A 174 -2.55 -9.90 2.47
N LEU A 175 -2.93 -9.70 1.21
CA LEU A 175 -2.39 -10.49 0.10
C LEU A 175 -0.89 -10.21 -0.05
N ALA A 176 -0.51 -8.94 -0.08
CA ALA A 176 0.87 -8.49 -0.23
C ALA A 176 1.79 -8.89 0.94
N GLN A 177 1.25 -9.03 2.16
CA GLN A 177 2.00 -9.51 3.32
C GLN A 177 2.51 -10.97 3.15
N LYS A 178 1.97 -11.74 2.22
CA LYS A 178 2.51 -13.06 1.87
C LYS A 178 3.82 -12.94 1.08
N ASP A 179 3.98 -11.86 0.33
CA ASP A 179 5.10 -11.65 -0.58
C ASP A 179 6.20 -10.78 0.06
N GLY A 180 5.84 -9.77 0.87
CA GLY A 180 6.79 -8.80 1.41
C GLY A 180 6.35 -8.14 2.71
N VAL A 181 7.11 -7.16 3.17
CA VAL A 181 6.93 -6.50 4.47
C VAL A 181 6.39 -5.09 4.30
N ILE A 182 5.26 -4.77 4.92
CA ILE A 182 4.73 -3.40 4.96
C ILE A 182 5.68 -2.53 5.79
N LYS A 183 6.21 -1.46 5.17
CA LYS A 183 7.24 -0.57 5.72
C LYS A 183 6.77 0.85 5.97
N GLY A 184 5.60 1.24 5.47
CA GLY A 184 5.07 2.58 5.68
C GLY A 184 3.75 2.81 4.99
N ILE A 185 3.13 3.93 5.32
CA ILE A 185 1.87 4.39 4.75
C ILE A 185 2.09 5.80 4.20
N LEU A 186 1.62 6.05 2.98
CA LEU A 186 1.56 7.36 2.35
C LEU A 186 0.11 7.84 2.36
N LEU A 187 -0.12 8.99 2.96
CA LEU A 187 -1.42 9.66 2.98
C LEU A 187 -1.32 10.98 2.22
N HIS A 188 -2.22 11.21 1.27
CA HIS A 188 -2.41 12.55 0.69
C HIS A 188 -3.90 12.86 0.63
N GLN A 189 -4.36 13.56 1.66
CA GLN A 189 -5.77 13.90 1.87
C GLN A 189 -5.86 15.14 2.77
N GLY A 190 -6.85 15.98 2.55
CA GLY A 190 -7.06 17.16 3.37
C GLY A 190 -7.96 18.19 2.71
N GLU A 191 -7.95 18.29 1.39
CA GLU A 191 -8.68 19.31 0.64
C GLU A 191 -10.19 19.24 0.94
N SER A 192 -10.77 18.05 0.94
CA SER A 192 -12.19 17.83 1.25
C SER A 192 -12.54 17.96 2.75
N ASN A 193 -11.52 17.98 3.61
CA ASN A 193 -11.64 18.22 5.04
C ASN A 193 -11.06 19.60 5.44
N THR A 194 -10.92 20.55 4.53
CA THR A 194 -10.34 21.88 4.83
C THR A 194 -11.05 22.52 6.03
N ASN A 195 -10.25 22.98 7.00
CA ASN A 195 -10.68 23.53 8.29
C ASN A 195 -11.35 22.54 9.27
N ASP A 196 -11.29 21.24 9.00
CA ASP A 196 -11.76 20.21 9.94
C ASP A 196 -10.70 19.99 11.03
N THR A 197 -10.89 20.61 12.18
CA THR A 197 -9.97 20.53 13.32
C THR A 197 -9.88 19.13 13.93
N LEU A 198 -10.81 18.22 13.62
CA LEU A 198 -10.80 16.83 14.07
C LEU A 198 -10.12 15.88 13.06
N TRP A 199 -9.63 16.41 11.94
CA TRP A 199 -9.04 15.60 10.88
C TRP A 199 -7.89 14.70 11.37
N THR A 200 -7.00 15.20 12.21
CA THR A 200 -5.88 14.40 12.75
C THR A 200 -6.36 13.23 13.59
N GLN A 201 -7.46 13.38 14.33
CA GLN A 201 -8.07 12.31 15.11
C GLN A 201 -8.73 11.26 14.20
N LYS A 202 -9.37 11.70 13.11
CA LYS A 202 -9.94 10.82 12.11
C LYS A 202 -8.85 10.02 11.37
N VAL A 203 -7.75 10.68 10.99
CA VAL A 203 -6.57 9.99 10.42
C VAL A 203 -6.00 8.98 11.40
N LYS A 204 -5.90 9.35 12.69
CA LYS A 204 -5.44 8.42 13.73
C LYS A 204 -6.31 7.18 13.81
N LEU A 205 -7.64 7.34 13.76
CA LEU A 205 -8.58 6.20 13.77
C LEU A 205 -8.31 5.26 12.57
N VAL A 206 -8.16 5.80 11.36
CA VAL A 206 -7.84 5.01 10.16
C VAL A 206 -6.50 4.31 10.32
N TYR A 207 -5.47 5.01 10.81
CA TYR A 207 -4.15 4.43 11.05
C TYR A 207 -4.20 3.29 12.08
N ASP A 208 -4.84 3.48 13.23
CA ASP A 208 -4.95 2.48 14.29
C ASP A 208 -5.73 1.24 13.81
N ASN A 209 -6.76 1.44 13.00
CA ASN A 209 -7.50 0.36 12.35
C ASN A 209 -6.59 -0.44 11.40
N LEU A 210 -5.81 0.22 10.55
CA LEU A 210 -4.84 -0.47 9.67
C LEU A 210 -3.79 -1.26 10.48
N MET A 211 -3.27 -0.68 11.58
CA MET A 211 -2.34 -1.40 12.45
C MET A 211 -2.96 -2.66 13.04
N THR A 212 -4.22 -2.58 13.45
CA THR A 212 -4.97 -3.70 14.03
C THR A 212 -5.31 -4.76 12.99
N ASP A 213 -5.94 -4.36 11.88
CA ASP A 213 -6.48 -5.28 10.87
C ASP A 213 -5.40 -6.00 10.07
N LEU A 214 -4.19 -5.41 9.99
CA LEU A 214 -3.01 -5.97 9.34
C LEU A 214 -2.00 -6.57 10.32
N ASN A 215 -2.30 -6.59 11.63
CA ASN A 215 -1.40 -7.05 12.69
C ASN A 215 -0.01 -6.38 12.62
N LEU A 216 0.02 -5.07 12.43
CA LEU A 216 1.23 -4.27 12.32
C LEU A 216 1.59 -3.60 13.65
N LYS A 217 2.87 -3.26 13.81
CA LYS A 217 3.35 -2.53 14.99
C LYS A 217 3.58 -1.06 14.60
N PRO A 218 2.88 -0.09 15.23
CA PRO A 218 2.99 1.33 14.87
C PRO A 218 4.42 1.85 14.76
N LYS A 219 5.32 1.41 15.65
CA LYS A 219 6.74 1.82 15.65
C LYS A 219 7.53 1.41 14.39
N ASN A 220 7.03 0.42 13.62
CA ASN A 220 7.70 -0.13 12.45
C ASN A 220 7.08 0.37 11.12
N VAL A 221 5.95 1.09 11.19
CA VAL A 221 5.18 1.51 10.02
C VAL A 221 4.88 3.00 10.15
N PRO A 222 5.81 3.87 9.75
CA PRO A 222 5.58 5.31 9.76
C PRO A 222 4.44 5.70 8.80
N LEU A 223 3.72 6.75 9.17
CA LEU A 223 2.74 7.44 8.32
C LEU A 223 3.36 8.73 7.77
N LEU A 224 3.44 8.83 6.45
CA LEU A 224 3.89 10.04 5.75
C LEU A 224 2.67 10.76 5.18
N ALA A 225 2.39 11.96 5.66
CA ALA A 225 1.24 12.75 5.23
C ALA A 225 1.71 13.96 4.41
N GLY A 226 1.29 14.04 3.15
CA GLY A 226 1.60 15.19 2.29
C GLY A 226 0.73 16.39 2.59
N GLU A 227 1.33 17.57 2.58
CA GLU A 227 0.59 18.81 2.57
C GLU A 227 -0.21 18.99 1.27
N VAL A 228 -1.39 19.57 1.35
CA VAL A 228 -2.15 20.03 0.19
C VAL A 228 -1.41 21.19 -0.49
N VAL A 229 -1.83 21.60 -1.69
CA VAL A 229 -1.19 22.72 -2.41
C VAL A 229 -0.97 23.90 -1.45
N SER A 230 0.26 24.33 -1.36
CA SER A 230 0.69 25.34 -0.37
C SER A 230 0.28 26.75 -0.75
N ALA A 231 0.31 27.66 0.23
CA ALA A 231 -0.09 29.06 0.05
C ALA A 231 0.80 29.82 -0.94
N ASP A 232 2.09 29.49 -1.01
CA ASP A 232 3.03 30.11 -1.98
C ASP A 232 2.70 29.74 -3.43
N GLN A 233 1.96 28.63 -3.64
CA GLN A 233 1.44 28.23 -4.93
C GLN A 233 -0.04 28.62 -5.14
N GLY A 234 -0.61 29.42 -4.25
CA GLY A 234 -2.01 29.84 -4.33
C GLY A 234 -3.03 28.77 -3.98
N GLY A 235 -2.64 27.78 -3.18
CA GLY A 235 -3.51 26.65 -2.80
C GLY A 235 -4.81 27.09 -2.14
N ALA A 236 -5.97 26.69 -2.69
CA ALA A 236 -7.28 27.04 -2.16
C ALA A 236 -7.54 26.43 -0.77
N CYS A 237 -6.93 25.30 -0.49
CA CYS A 237 -7.03 24.57 0.77
C CYS A 237 -5.80 24.73 1.66
N ALA A 238 -4.90 25.69 1.40
CA ALA A 238 -3.62 25.83 2.09
C ALA A 238 -3.73 26.00 3.61
N SER A 239 -4.87 26.50 4.13
CA SER A 239 -5.13 26.54 5.58
C SER A 239 -5.10 25.16 6.24
N MET A 240 -5.38 24.10 5.48
CA MET A 240 -5.36 22.73 5.96
C MET A 240 -3.96 22.27 6.38
N ASN A 241 -2.91 22.82 5.77
CA ASN A 241 -1.52 22.46 6.11
C ASN A 241 -1.16 22.76 7.57
N LYS A 242 -1.81 23.75 8.20
CA LYS A 242 -1.67 23.99 9.64
C LYS A 242 -2.22 22.84 10.49
N ILE A 243 -3.30 22.21 10.03
CA ILE A 243 -3.91 21.05 10.71
C ILE A 243 -3.06 19.81 10.43
N ILE A 244 -2.64 19.59 9.18
CA ILE A 244 -1.75 18.49 8.80
C ILE A 244 -0.45 18.53 9.63
N ALA A 245 0.11 19.72 9.86
CA ALA A 245 1.33 19.90 10.65
C ALA A 245 1.22 19.40 12.10
N THR A 246 0.01 19.30 12.66
CA THR A 246 -0.20 18.77 14.03
C THR A 246 -0.35 17.26 14.09
N LEU A 247 -0.30 16.56 12.96
CA LEU A 247 -0.47 15.10 12.93
C LEU A 247 0.55 14.34 13.81
N PRO A 248 1.83 14.73 13.90
CA PRO A 248 2.80 14.08 14.79
C PRO A 248 2.46 14.18 16.29
N GLU A 249 1.63 15.12 16.69
CA GLU A 249 1.17 15.26 18.08
C GLU A 249 0.20 14.12 18.47
N VAL A 250 -0.52 13.54 17.49
CA VAL A 250 -1.51 12.46 17.71
C VAL A 250 -1.02 11.09 17.22
N ILE A 251 -0.13 11.07 16.24
CA ILE A 251 0.54 9.85 15.72
C ILE A 251 2.06 10.10 15.79
N PRO A 252 2.74 9.70 16.88
CA PRO A 252 4.16 10.04 17.06
C PRO A 252 5.09 9.52 15.97
N ASN A 253 4.73 8.42 15.27
CA ASN A 253 5.47 7.90 14.12
C ASN A 253 4.87 8.38 12.80
N SER A 254 4.53 9.68 12.73
CA SER A 254 4.09 10.31 11.48
C SER A 254 5.02 11.47 11.10
N TYR A 255 5.07 11.75 9.81
CA TYR A 255 5.95 12.75 9.20
C TYR A 255 5.17 13.53 8.17
N VAL A 256 5.28 14.85 8.21
CA VAL A 256 4.62 15.76 7.26
C VAL A 256 5.56 16.04 6.09
N ILE A 257 5.05 15.86 4.87
CA ILE A 257 5.81 16.07 3.64
C ILE A 257 5.43 17.45 3.08
N PRO A 258 6.34 18.42 3.05
CA PRO A 258 6.03 19.77 2.65
C PRO A 258 5.74 19.86 1.14
N SER A 259 4.75 20.68 0.78
CA SER A 259 4.35 20.93 -0.60
C SER A 259 4.83 22.27 -1.16
N ASN A 260 5.51 23.10 -0.36
CA ASN A 260 5.99 24.41 -0.80
C ASN A 260 6.83 24.30 -2.09
N GLY A 261 6.59 25.19 -3.05
CA GLY A 261 7.25 25.18 -4.35
C GLY A 261 6.85 24.05 -5.30
N CYS A 262 5.95 23.13 -4.91
CA CYS A 262 5.41 22.13 -5.83
C CYS A 262 4.33 22.79 -6.72
N PRO A 263 4.55 22.92 -8.04
CA PRO A 263 3.63 23.65 -8.91
C PRO A 263 2.27 22.95 -9.02
N GLN A 264 1.22 23.75 -9.09
CA GLN A 264 -0.16 23.32 -9.26
C GLN A 264 -0.67 23.64 -10.68
N ARG A 265 -1.72 22.96 -11.12
CA ARG A 265 -2.20 22.96 -12.51
C ARG A 265 -3.19 24.09 -12.89
N GLY A 266 -3.27 25.17 -12.08
CA GLY A 266 -4.13 26.33 -12.32
C GLY A 266 -5.52 26.27 -11.70
N ASP A 267 -5.89 25.16 -11.07
CA ASP A 267 -7.13 24.99 -10.30
C ASP A 267 -6.97 25.24 -8.81
N ASN A 268 -5.75 25.53 -8.37
CA ASN A 268 -5.37 25.78 -6.98
C ASN A 268 -5.61 24.59 -6.02
N LEU A 269 -5.84 23.37 -6.55
CA LEU A 269 -6.13 22.16 -5.79
C LEU A 269 -5.21 20.99 -6.14
N HIS A 270 -4.86 20.81 -7.42
CA HIS A 270 -4.11 19.67 -7.89
C HIS A 270 -2.72 20.05 -8.37
N PHE A 271 -1.75 19.23 -8.05
CA PHE A 271 -0.38 19.44 -8.52
C PHE A 271 -0.26 19.14 -10.03
N THR A 272 0.70 19.78 -10.70
CA THR A 272 1.15 19.37 -12.03
C THR A 272 1.91 18.05 -11.96
N ALA A 273 2.23 17.45 -13.12
CA ALA A 273 3.10 16.28 -13.18
C ALA A 273 4.47 16.55 -12.50
N GLU A 274 5.04 17.74 -12.72
CA GLU A 274 6.27 18.16 -12.02
C GLU A 274 6.06 18.24 -10.50
N GLY A 275 4.94 18.82 -10.05
CA GLY A 275 4.59 18.91 -8.63
C GLY A 275 4.51 17.53 -7.98
N TYR A 276 3.89 16.54 -8.64
CA TYR A 276 3.83 15.15 -8.14
C TYR A 276 5.21 14.49 -8.12
N ARG A 277 6.07 14.74 -9.12
CA ARG A 277 7.45 14.24 -9.13
C ARG A 277 8.25 14.80 -7.95
N MET A 278 8.15 16.10 -7.70
CA MET A 278 8.81 16.74 -6.56
C MET A 278 8.30 16.17 -5.24
N LEU A 279 6.97 16.09 -5.09
CA LEU A 279 6.34 15.61 -3.87
C LEU A 279 6.70 14.14 -3.60
N GLY A 280 6.67 13.28 -4.63
CA GLY A 280 7.06 11.88 -4.54
C GLY A 280 8.51 11.71 -4.07
N LYS A 281 9.45 12.50 -4.60
CA LYS A 281 10.85 12.52 -4.14
C LYS A 281 10.94 12.89 -2.66
N ARG A 282 10.22 13.92 -2.20
CA ARG A 282 10.21 14.33 -0.78
C ARG A 282 9.67 13.25 0.15
N TYR A 283 8.62 12.54 -0.26
CA TYR A 283 8.14 11.36 0.46
C TYR A 283 9.25 10.32 0.61
N ALA A 284 9.99 10.04 -0.47
CA ALA A 284 11.08 9.07 -0.45
C ALA A 284 12.28 9.55 0.40
N GLU A 285 12.69 10.79 0.26
CA GLU A 285 13.77 11.42 1.04
C GLU A 285 13.47 11.37 2.55
N THR A 286 12.20 11.52 2.93
CA THR A 286 11.77 11.34 4.33
C THR A 286 11.78 9.88 4.74
N MET A 287 11.41 8.94 3.86
CA MET A 287 11.35 7.52 4.17
C MET A 287 12.73 6.86 4.24
N LEU A 288 13.70 7.24 3.43
CA LEU A 288 15.03 6.61 3.35
C LEU A 288 15.73 6.53 4.72
N PRO A 289 15.84 7.61 5.52
CA PRO A 289 16.42 7.53 6.87
C PRO A 289 15.65 6.59 7.80
N LEU A 290 14.32 6.51 7.68
CA LEU A 290 13.47 5.63 8.47
C LEU A 290 13.69 4.15 8.11
N LEU A 291 14.16 3.87 6.90
CA LEU A 291 14.60 2.54 6.47
C LEU A 291 16.07 2.25 6.83
N GLY A 292 16.76 3.18 7.49
CA GLY A 292 18.17 3.04 7.88
C GLY A 292 19.17 3.36 6.78
N ILE A 293 18.75 4.05 5.73
CA ILE A 293 19.61 4.52 4.62
C ILE A 293 20.06 5.95 4.94
N LYS A 294 21.37 6.19 4.84
CA LYS A 294 22.00 7.50 5.10
C LYS A 294 22.20 8.27 3.80
#